data_c246251af1289bcc42e057fb3b67a8cc
#
_entry.id   c246251af1289bcc42e057fb3b67a8cc
#
_cell.length_a   1.000
_cell.length_b   1.000
_cell.length_c   1.000
_cell.angle_alpha   90.00
_cell.angle_beta   90.00
_cell.angle_gamma   90.00
#
_symmetry.space_group_name_H-M   'P 1'
#
loop_
_entity.id
_entity.type
_entity.pdbx_description
1 polymer ?
#
loop_
_entity_poly.entity_id
_entity_poly.type
_entity_poly.pdbx_seq_one_letter_code
_entity_poly.pdbx_strand_id
1 'polypeptide(L)'
;MSGYRTLLGSVAAAAALVLTMGGAAQAGVLGAAAPPASQATTAGCGKAPTLASGNHTIQSSGQNRSYILRVPANYDNNHAYRLVFGFHWVGGTANDVDSGGTDGYNWSYYGLRRLADAAGNGTIFVAPQGNGNGWGNPGGQDVTFVDDMIRQLEGGLCVDTTQLFSAGFSYGGAMTYALACARATVFRAVAVYSGANLSGCNGGTQPIAYMGLHGLRDNVLPIANGRALRDTFVRNNGCTPQNPPEPAQGSLTHIVTTYTGCKPGYPVEWAAFDGAGHDPGPIDGSTADGWHTWTSGEVWKFFSQFDSSTPPPPPPPPTGGQIVGTQSGRCLDVADTNGTQAQLADCAAQTSQSWTVTSSGQLTAYGNKCLDASGQGKANGTSAIVWDCNGQANQQWQVNANGSITGVQSGLCLDASGQGTASGTKIVLWSCNGQANQQWTLR
;
A
#
# COMPACT_ATOMS: atom_id res chain seq x y z
N MET A 1 7.88 87.39 5.53
CA MET A 1 9.01 88.15 6.04
C MET A 1 10.16 87.13 6.07
N SER A 2 11.02 87.26 5.08
CA SER A 2 12.41 87.76 5.14
C SER A 2 13.27 86.86 6.07
N GLY A 3 14.40 86.29 5.66
CA GLY A 3 15.34 86.75 4.65
C GLY A 3 16.46 85.71 4.44
N TYR A 4 17.05 85.89 3.34
CA TYR A 4 18.30 85.29 2.85
C TYR A 4 19.49 85.36 3.78
N ARG A 5 20.42 84.37 3.64
CA ARG A 5 21.83 84.67 3.35
C ARG A 5 22.64 83.46 2.96
N THR A 6 23.20 83.59 1.78
CA THR A 6 24.31 82.86 1.14
C THR A 6 25.65 83.12 1.82
N LEU A 7 26.61 82.17 1.73
CA LEU A 7 28.07 82.41 1.51
C LEU A 7 28.75 81.03 1.36
N LEU A 8 29.16 80.72 0.19
CA LEU A 8 30.47 80.62 -0.48
C LEU A 8 31.65 80.00 0.29
N GLY A 9 32.17 78.93 -0.27
CA GLY A 9 33.57 78.78 -0.59
C GLY A 9 34.39 77.77 0.20
N SER A 10 34.81 76.71 -0.43
CA SER A 10 36.22 76.47 -0.72
C SER A 10 36.44 75.07 -1.31
N VAL A 11 37.14 75.04 -2.41
CA VAL A 11 37.60 73.86 -3.16
C VAL A 11 38.79 73.26 -2.43
N ALA A 12 38.78 71.96 -2.20
CA ALA A 12 39.99 71.19 -1.95
C ALA A 12 39.90 69.86 -2.74
N ALA A 13 40.76 69.75 -3.72
CA ALA A 13 40.96 68.55 -4.49
C ALA A 13 41.65 67.49 -3.64
N ALA A 14 41.08 66.29 -3.58
CA ALA A 14 41.80 65.10 -3.08
C ALA A 14 41.57 63.95 -4.04
N ALA A 15 42.63 63.32 -4.42
CA ALA A 15 42.77 62.29 -5.45
C ALA A 15 41.90 61.08 -5.18
N ALA A 16 41.18 60.62 -6.22
CA ALA A 16 40.44 59.39 -6.17
C ALA A 16 41.38 58.16 -6.39
N LEU A 17 41.48 57.34 -5.38
CA LEU A 17 42.01 56.00 -5.51
C LEU A 17 40.86 55.06 -5.94
N VAL A 18 40.89 54.63 -7.20
CA VAL A 18 39.93 53.66 -7.71
C VAL A 18 40.33 52.27 -7.20
N LEU A 19 39.68 51.77 -6.17
CA LEU A 19 39.70 50.31 -5.85
C LEU A 19 38.60 49.63 -6.70
N THR A 20 39.04 48.92 -7.72
CA THR A 20 38.16 47.98 -8.43
C THR A 20 37.92 46.78 -7.51
N MET A 21 36.78 46.76 -6.84
CA MET A 21 36.26 45.53 -6.26
C MET A 21 35.66 44.71 -7.39
N GLY A 22 36.37 43.63 -7.74
CA GLY A 22 35.86 42.58 -8.62
C GLY A 22 34.67 41.88 -7.93
N GLY A 23 33.47 42.22 -8.33
CA GLY A 23 32.25 41.47 -7.97
C GLY A 23 32.32 40.11 -8.63
N ALA A 24 32.63 39.06 -7.85
CA ALA A 24 32.37 37.69 -8.28
C ALA A 24 30.85 37.53 -8.46
N ALA A 25 30.41 37.49 -9.71
CA ALA A 25 29.07 37.04 -10.05
C ALA A 25 28.98 35.57 -9.61
N GLN A 26 28.28 35.31 -8.52
CA GLN A 26 27.81 33.94 -8.20
C GLN A 26 26.83 33.55 -9.31
N ALA A 27 27.31 32.73 -10.24
CA ALA A 27 26.44 31.99 -11.14
C ALA A 27 25.57 31.09 -10.24
N GLY A 28 24.31 31.48 -10.05
CA GLY A 28 23.31 30.61 -9.46
C GLY A 28 23.27 29.31 -10.26
N VAL A 29 23.72 28.24 -9.65
CA VAL A 29 23.49 26.90 -10.18
C VAL A 29 21.98 26.71 -10.18
N LEU A 30 21.36 26.90 -11.34
CA LEU A 30 20.00 26.43 -11.57
C LEU A 30 20.07 24.91 -11.32
N GLY A 31 19.60 24.50 -10.16
CA GLY A 31 19.43 23.09 -9.86
C GLY A 31 18.61 22.46 -10.98
N ALA A 32 19.22 21.54 -11.72
CA ALA A 32 18.49 20.73 -12.67
C ALA A 32 17.30 20.13 -11.91
N ALA A 33 16.10 20.38 -12.39
CA ALA A 33 14.91 19.72 -11.87
C ALA A 33 15.21 18.22 -11.89
N ALA A 34 15.00 17.54 -10.76
CA ALA A 34 15.11 16.09 -10.71
C ALA A 34 14.22 15.52 -11.83
N PRO A 35 14.71 14.53 -12.59
CA PRO A 35 13.87 13.89 -13.60
C PRO A 35 12.59 13.39 -12.92
N PRO A 36 11.42 13.46 -13.59
CA PRO A 36 10.19 12.93 -13.04
C PRO A 36 10.44 11.47 -12.66
N ALA A 37 10.02 11.08 -11.45
CA ALA A 37 10.13 9.70 -11.01
C ALA A 37 9.45 8.82 -12.08
N SER A 38 10.17 7.83 -12.57
CA SER A 38 9.62 6.87 -13.53
C SER A 38 8.42 6.18 -12.88
N GLN A 39 7.25 6.22 -13.54
CA GLN A 39 6.12 5.38 -13.17
C GLN A 39 6.61 3.93 -13.07
N ALA A 40 6.25 3.23 -11.99
CA ALA A 40 6.57 1.83 -11.84
C ALA A 40 5.64 1.03 -12.78
N THR A 41 6.07 0.86 -14.02
CA THR A 41 5.31 0.22 -15.10
C THR A 41 5.46 -1.30 -15.06
N THR A 42 4.40 -2.00 -15.45
CA THR A 42 4.32 -3.46 -15.40
C THR A 42 4.78 -4.14 -16.69
N ALA A 43 4.93 -5.46 -16.63
CA ALA A 43 5.37 -6.27 -17.76
C ALA A 43 4.44 -6.22 -18.99
N GLY A 44 3.17 -5.82 -18.80
CA GLY A 44 2.20 -5.60 -19.85
C GLY A 44 2.39 -4.31 -20.65
N CYS A 45 3.19 -3.35 -20.14
CA CYS A 45 3.43 -2.08 -20.82
C CYS A 45 4.23 -2.28 -22.13
N GLY A 46 3.85 -1.54 -23.16
CA GLY A 46 4.46 -1.62 -24.48
C GLY A 46 4.09 -2.89 -25.28
N LYS A 47 3.24 -3.76 -24.74
CA LYS A 47 2.81 -5.01 -25.39
C LYS A 47 1.33 -4.99 -25.75
N ALA A 48 0.94 -5.76 -26.73
CA ALA A 48 -0.48 -5.99 -27.00
C ALA A 48 -1.16 -6.54 -25.74
N PRO A 49 -2.32 -5.99 -25.34
CA PRO A 49 -3.01 -6.45 -24.14
C PRO A 49 -3.45 -7.91 -24.31
N THR A 50 -3.24 -8.73 -23.29
CA THR A 50 -3.71 -10.13 -23.28
C THR A 50 -5.04 -10.29 -22.56
N LEU A 51 -5.54 -9.21 -21.95
CA LEU A 51 -6.80 -9.14 -21.22
C LEU A 51 -7.68 -8.04 -21.81
N ALA A 52 -8.98 -8.30 -21.89
CA ALA A 52 -9.99 -7.35 -22.35
C ALA A 52 -11.11 -7.20 -21.32
N SER A 53 -11.93 -6.16 -21.44
CA SER A 53 -13.12 -6.00 -20.60
C SER A 53 -14.05 -7.22 -20.70
N GLY A 54 -14.57 -7.68 -19.56
CA GLY A 54 -15.50 -8.82 -19.48
C GLY A 54 -15.27 -9.68 -18.24
N ASN A 55 -15.89 -10.86 -18.25
CA ASN A 55 -15.75 -11.84 -17.19
C ASN A 55 -14.48 -12.66 -17.39
N HIS A 56 -13.75 -12.83 -16.31
CA HIS A 56 -12.52 -13.62 -16.27
C HIS A 56 -12.60 -14.68 -15.18
N THR A 57 -11.85 -15.75 -15.36
CA THR A 57 -11.68 -16.82 -14.37
C THR A 57 -10.20 -17.05 -14.15
N ILE A 58 -9.82 -17.27 -12.90
CA ILE A 58 -8.44 -17.51 -12.48
C ILE A 58 -8.39 -18.62 -11.44
N GLN A 59 -7.32 -19.41 -11.45
CA GLN A 59 -7.02 -20.33 -10.36
C GLN A 59 -6.42 -19.56 -9.19
N SER A 60 -7.02 -19.71 -8.01
CA SER A 60 -6.52 -19.10 -6.79
C SER A 60 -6.82 -20.02 -5.60
N SER A 61 -5.81 -20.30 -4.78
CA SER A 61 -5.92 -21.20 -3.62
C SER A 61 -6.58 -22.54 -3.95
N GLY A 62 -6.28 -23.10 -5.14
CA GLY A 62 -6.83 -24.38 -5.61
C GLY A 62 -8.30 -24.33 -6.07
N GLN A 63 -8.87 -23.16 -6.26
CA GLN A 63 -10.25 -22.95 -6.68
C GLN A 63 -10.33 -22.10 -7.95
N ASN A 64 -11.37 -22.33 -8.75
CA ASN A 64 -11.74 -21.41 -9.82
C ASN A 64 -12.44 -20.20 -9.20
N ARG A 65 -11.83 -19.02 -9.31
CA ARG A 65 -12.41 -17.76 -8.89
C ARG A 65 -12.68 -16.89 -10.12
N SER A 66 -13.67 -16.03 -10.04
CA SER A 66 -14.03 -15.14 -11.15
C SER A 66 -14.02 -13.67 -10.74
N TYR A 67 -13.81 -12.81 -11.73
CA TYR A 67 -13.90 -11.36 -11.57
C TYR A 67 -14.38 -10.72 -12.88
N ILE A 68 -14.88 -9.49 -12.79
CA ILE A 68 -15.20 -8.65 -13.95
C ILE A 68 -14.11 -7.62 -14.11
N LEU A 69 -13.58 -7.47 -15.31
CA LEU A 69 -12.57 -6.49 -15.69
C LEU A 69 -13.19 -5.41 -16.57
N ARG A 70 -12.84 -4.16 -16.33
CA ARG A 70 -13.12 -3.02 -17.21
C ARG A 70 -11.83 -2.32 -17.57
N VAL A 71 -11.48 -2.40 -18.84
CA VAL A 71 -10.35 -1.68 -19.44
C VAL A 71 -10.93 -0.47 -20.18
N PRO A 72 -10.31 0.73 -20.09
CA PRO A 72 -10.78 1.90 -20.82
C PRO A 72 -10.92 1.63 -22.33
N ALA A 73 -11.94 2.19 -22.97
CA ALA A 73 -12.19 1.97 -24.41
C ALA A 73 -11.05 2.49 -25.30
N ASN A 74 -10.33 3.51 -24.82
CA ASN A 74 -9.16 4.11 -25.46
C ASN A 74 -7.83 3.63 -24.85
N TYR A 75 -7.80 2.39 -24.36
CA TYR A 75 -6.61 1.83 -23.73
C TYR A 75 -5.38 1.94 -24.64
N ASP A 76 -4.31 2.51 -24.10
CA ASP A 76 -2.98 2.61 -24.72
C ASP A 76 -1.97 1.80 -23.87
N ASN A 77 -1.33 0.82 -24.47
CA ASN A 77 -0.36 -0.02 -23.78
C ASN A 77 0.95 0.70 -23.41
N ASN A 78 1.15 1.94 -23.86
CA ASN A 78 2.27 2.79 -23.46
C ASN A 78 1.92 3.78 -22.33
N HIS A 79 0.64 3.80 -21.91
CA HIS A 79 0.18 4.57 -20.77
C HIS A 79 -0.08 3.63 -19.58
N ALA A 80 0.57 3.91 -18.45
CA ALA A 80 0.35 3.14 -17.23
C ALA A 80 -0.93 3.62 -16.53
N TYR A 81 -1.85 2.68 -16.29
CA TYR A 81 -3.19 2.96 -15.78
C TYR A 81 -3.31 2.71 -14.28
N ARG A 82 -4.07 3.56 -13.62
CA ARG A 82 -4.60 3.32 -12.28
C ARG A 82 -5.43 2.04 -12.28
N LEU A 83 -5.37 1.27 -11.16
CA LEU A 83 -6.12 0.05 -10.96
C LEU A 83 -7.00 0.16 -9.70
N VAL A 84 -8.31 0.01 -9.85
CA VAL A 84 -9.27 0.11 -8.75
C VAL A 84 -10.03 -1.20 -8.59
N PHE A 85 -9.95 -1.80 -7.39
CA PHE A 85 -10.74 -2.94 -6.99
C PHE A 85 -12.01 -2.49 -6.27
N GLY A 86 -13.17 -3.01 -6.70
CA GLY A 86 -14.45 -2.80 -6.04
C GLY A 86 -14.99 -4.11 -5.45
N PHE A 87 -15.23 -4.16 -4.13
CA PHE A 87 -15.69 -5.36 -3.43
C PHE A 87 -17.15 -5.27 -3.03
N HIS A 88 -17.96 -6.24 -3.48
CA HIS A 88 -19.40 -6.30 -3.19
C HIS A 88 -19.71 -6.62 -1.72
N TRP A 89 -20.92 -6.30 -1.27
CA TRP A 89 -21.44 -6.59 0.07
C TRP A 89 -21.88 -8.05 0.23
N VAL A 90 -22.32 -8.45 1.42
CA VAL A 90 -22.84 -9.79 1.66
C VAL A 90 -24.09 -10.04 0.81
N GLY A 91 -24.12 -11.14 0.09
CA GLY A 91 -25.20 -11.48 -0.85
C GLY A 91 -25.13 -10.76 -2.20
N GLY A 92 -24.29 -9.72 -2.32
CA GLY A 92 -24.00 -9.05 -3.59
C GLY A 92 -23.07 -9.85 -4.49
N THR A 93 -22.84 -9.35 -5.69
CA THR A 93 -22.03 -10.01 -6.72
C THR A 93 -21.05 -9.03 -7.36
N ALA A 94 -20.06 -9.57 -8.07
CA ALA A 94 -19.17 -8.77 -8.93
C ALA A 94 -19.97 -7.94 -9.95
N ASN A 95 -21.09 -8.49 -10.47
CA ASN A 95 -21.95 -7.78 -11.40
C ASN A 95 -22.66 -6.58 -10.77
N ASP A 96 -23.03 -6.65 -9.50
CA ASP A 96 -23.67 -5.51 -8.82
C ASP A 96 -22.68 -4.35 -8.67
N VAL A 97 -21.43 -4.64 -8.38
CA VAL A 97 -20.37 -3.62 -8.34
C VAL A 97 -20.08 -3.06 -9.73
N ASP A 98 -19.93 -3.94 -10.71
CA ASP A 98 -19.59 -3.54 -12.08
C ASP A 98 -20.70 -2.74 -12.77
N SER A 99 -21.95 -3.19 -12.64
CA SER A 99 -23.09 -2.51 -13.27
C SER A 99 -23.64 -1.34 -12.46
N GLY A 100 -23.39 -1.33 -11.14
CA GLY A 100 -24.02 -0.43 -10.18
C GLY A 100 -25.39 -0.91 -9.69
N GLY A 101 -25.75 -2.18 -9.96
CA GLY A 101 -26.99 -2.78 -9.54
C GLY A 101 -28.23 -2.08 -10.13
N THR A 102 -29.23 -1.81 -9.30
CA THR A 102 -30.44 -1.06 -9.70
C THR A 102 -30.16 0.39 -10.08
N ASP A 103 -29.05 0.93 -9.64
CA ASP A 103 -28.65 2.33 -9.83
C ASP A 103 -27.89 2.54 -11.11
N GLY A 104 -27.50 1.43 -11.75
CA GLY A 104 -26.85 1.42 -13.03
C GLY A 104 -25.46 2.08 -13.02
N TYR A 105 -25.04 2.54 -14.19
CA TYR A 105 -23.72 3.13 -14.40
C TYR A 105 -23.34 4.21 -13.38
N ASN A 106 -24.30 4.96 -12.87
CA ASN A 106 -24.07 6.02 -11.91
C ASN A 106 -23.46 5.53 -10.59
N TRP A 107 -23.73 4.27 -10.21
CA TRP A 107 -23.19 3.65 -9.01
C TRP A 107 -22.14 2.59 -9.30
N SER A 108 -21.81 2.35 -10.58
CA SER A 108 -20.76 1.40 -10.99
C SER A 108 -19.45 1.69 -10.24
N TYR A 109 -18.92 0.68 -9.55
CA TYR A 109 -17.77 0.80 -8.63
C TYR A 109 -17.96 1.95 -7.62
N TYR A 110 -19.13 2.00 -6.98
CA TYR A 110 -19.48 3.06 -6.01
C TYR A 110 -19.44 4.46 -6.61
N GLY A 111 -19.78 4.59 -7.89
CA GLY A 111 -19.76 5.83 -8.66
C GLY A 111 -18.37 6.27 -9.14
N LEU A 112 -17.32 5.54 -8.77
CA LEU A 112 -15.95 5.90 -9.15
C LEU A 112 -15.71 5.76 -10.66
N ARG A 113 -16.38 4.82 -11.32
CA ARG A 113 -16.22 4.60 -12.76
C ARG A 113 -16.66 5.83 -13.58
N ARG A 114 -17.84 6.38 -13.31
CA ARG A 114 -18.30 7.57 -14.04
C ARG A 114 -17.39 8.79 -13.80
N LEU A 115 -16.84 8.92 -12.59
CA LEU A 115 -15.92 10.02 -12.25
C LEU A 115 -14.56 9.85 -12.96
N ALA A 116 -14.05 8.62 -13.03
CA ALA A 116 -12.85 8.30 -13.79
C ALA A 116 -13.03 8.55 -15.29
N ASP A 117 -14.16 8.12 -15.85
CA ASP A 117 -14.48 8.33 -17.27
C ASP A 117 -14.62 9.84 -17.57
N ALA A 118 -15.24 10.61 -16.67
CA ALA A 118 -15.38 12.07 -16.82
C ALA A 118 -14.03 12.81 -16.68
N ALA A 119 -13.13 12.31 -15.85
CA ALA A 119 -11.80 12.90 -15.68
C ALA A 119 -10.86 12.60 -16.87
N GLY A 120 -11.20 11.64 -17.72
CA GLY A 120 -10.42 11.30 -18.93
C GLY A 120 -9.04 10.71 -18.66
N ASN A 121 -8.71 10.38 -17.40
CA ASN A 121 -7.38 9.87 -17.03
C ASN A 121 -7.24 8.35 -17.12
N GLY A 122 -8.27 7.66 -17.56
CA GLY A 122 -8.31 6.22 -17.76
C GLY A 122 -8.01 5.42 -16.49
N THR A 123 -8.94 4.59 -16.08
CA THR A 123 -8.78 3.72 -14.90
C THR A 123 -9.21 2.31 -15.30
N ILE A 124 -8.43 1.31 -14.91
CA ILE A 124 -8.80 -0.09 -15.01
C ILE A 124 -9.58 -0.44 -13.73
N PHE A 125 -10.77 -1.03 -13.89
CA PHE A 125 -11.60 -1.45 -12.77
C PHE A 125 -11.72 -2.97 -12.70
N VAL A 126 -11.73 -3.51 -11.50
CA VAL A 126 -11.86 -4.93 -11.20
C VAL A 126 -12.92 -5.14 -10.14
N ALA A 127 -13.93 -5.95 -10.46
CA ALA A 127 -14.93 -6.42 -9.50
C ALA A 127 -14.73 -7.91 -9.25
N PRO A 128 -14.09 -8.31 -8.15
CA PRO A 128 -13.92 -9.71 -7.78
C PRO A 128 -15.24 -10.32 -7.30
N GLN A 129 -15.43 -11.64 -7.53
CA GLN A 129 -16.53 -12.41 -6.98
C GLN A 129 -16.11 -13.14 -5.71
N GLY A 130 -16.73 -12.82 -4.60
CA GLY A 130 -16.55 -13.50 -3.33
C GLY A 130 -17.21 -14.88 -3.30
N ASN A 131 -16.58 -15.85 -2.65
CA ASN A 131 -17.15 -17.18 -2.44
C ASN A 131 -18.43 -17.10 -1.59
N GLY A 132 -19.51 -17.72 -2.08
CA GLY A 132 -20.81 -17.65 -1.40
C GLY A 132 -21.34 -16.22 -1.26
N ASN A 133 -20.99 -15.33 -2.19
CA ASN A 133 -21.37 -13.92 -2.17
C ASN A 133 -20.91 -13.20 -0.88
N GLY A 134 -19.71 -13.47 -0.42
CA GLY A 134 -19.13 -12.88 0.79
C GLY A 134 -17.61 -12.93 0.82
N TRP A 135 -17.00 -12.37 1.86
CA TRP A 135 -15.55 -12.20 2.01
C TRP A 135 -15.08 -12.70 3.37
N GLY A 136 -15.36 -13.98 3.66
CA GLY A 136 -14.94 -14.59 4.94
C GLY A 136 -13.43 -14.72 5.09
N ASN A 137 -12.71 -14.75 3.97
CA ASN A 137 -11.25 -14.79 3.89
C ASN A 137 -10.59 -15.86 4.79
N PRO A 138 -11.13 -17.09 4.89
CA PRO A 138 -10.53 -18.13 5.73
C PRO A 138 -9.12 -18.45 5.23
N GLY A 139 -8.15 -18.42 6.16
CA GLY A 139 -6.76 -18.67 5.82
C GLY A 139 -6.12 -17.65 4.87
N GLY A 140 -6.75 -16.49 4.64
CA GLY A 140 -6.23 -15.47 3.73
C GLY A 140 -6.52 -15.72 2.25
N GLN A 141 -7.41 -16.68 1.92
CA GLN A 141 -7.68 -17.08 0.53
C GLN A 141 -8.19 -15.95 -0.36
N ASP A 142 -8.97 -14.98 0.19
CA ASP A 142 -9.49 -13.87 -0.60
C ASP A 142 -8.42 -12.80 -0.84
N VAL A 143 -7.50 -12.60 0.11
CA VAL A 143 -6.30 -11.78 -0.10
C VAL A 143 -5.40 -12.41 -1.17
N THR A 144 -5.18 -13.73 -1.13
CA THR A 144 -4.43 -14.46 -2.17
C THR A 144 -5.10 -14.33 -3.54
N PHE A 145 -6.42 -14.36 -3.60
CA PHE A 145 -7.15 -14.15 -4.84
C PHE A 145 -6.90 -12.76 -5.44
N VAL A 146 -6.83 -11.73 -4.59
CA VAL A 146 -6.48 -10.37 -5.03
C VAL A 146 -5.03 -10.32 -5.57
N ASP A 147 -4.08 -10.95 -4.89
CA ASP A 147 -2.69 -11.03 -5.36
C ASP A 147 -2.59 -11.72 -6.73
N ASP A 148 -3.34 -12.81 -6.92
CA ASP A 148 -3.35 -13.56 -8.19
C ASP A 148 -3.93 -12.71 -9.33
N MET A 149 -5.01 -11.95 -9.06
CA MET A 149 -5.56 -11.00 -10.04
C MET A 149 -4.55 -9.88 -10.36
N ILE A 150 -3.91 -9.27 -9.36
CA ILE A 150 -2.90 -8.22 -9.58
C ILE A 150 -1.82 -8.76 -10.50
N ARG A 151 -1.25 -9.93 -10.20
CA ARG A 151 -0.21 -10.56 -11.02
C ARG A 151 -0.67 -10.82 -12.46
N GLN A 152 -1.90 -11.29 -12.66
CA GLN A 152 -2.46 -11.51 -13.99
C GLN A 152 -2.64 -10.19 -14.76
N LEU A 153 -3.17 -9.17 -14.09
CA LEU A 153 -3.41 -7.85 -14.68
C LEU A 153 -2.10 -7.15 -15.05
N GLU A 154 -1.11 -7.16 -14.17
CA GLU A 154 0.21 -6.58 -14.42
C GLU A 154 0.99 -7.29 -15.53
N GLY A 155 0.76 -8.60 -15.70
CA GLY A 155 1.31 -9.37 -16.81
C GLY A 155 0.66 -9.05 -18.16
N GLY A 156 -0.62 -8.71 -18.17
CA GLY A 156 -1.43 -8.56 -19.37
C GLY A 156 -1.76 -7.13 -19.78
N LEU A 157 -1.60 -6.16 -18.89
CA LEU A 157 -1.95 -4.75 -19.07
C LEU A 157 -0.86 -3.84 -18.54
N CYS A 158 -0.82 -2.61 -19.05
CA CYS A 158 0.07 -1.57 -18.53
C CYS A 158 -0.58 -0.91 -17.30
N VAL A 159 -0.12 -1.28 -16.11
CA VAL A 159 -0.61 -0.78 -14.83
C VAL A 159 0.47 0.06 -14.15
N ASP A 160 0.06 1.15 -13.52
CA ASP A 160 0.91 1.90 -12.60
C ASP A 160 0.84 1.24 -11.21
N THR A 161 1.89 0.52 -10.83
CA THR A 161 1.94 -0.20 -9.54
C THR A 161 1.94 0.73 -8.33
N THR A 162 2.10 2.03 -8.52
CA THR A 162 1.97 3.04 -7.46
C THR A 162 0.53 3.56 -7.29
N GLN A 163 -0.40 3.12 -8.15
CA GLN A 163 -1.77 3.62 -8.26
C GLN A 163 -2.81 2.48 -8.15
N LEU A 164 -2.60 1.56 -7.19
CA LEU A 164 -3.58 0.51 -6.87
C LEU A 164 -4.49 0.97 -5.74
N PHE A 165 -5.79 0.86 -5.93
CA PHE A 165 -6.80 1.30 -4.96
C PHE A 165 -7.83 0.20 -4.68
N SER A 166 -8.41 0.22 -3.49
CA SER A 166 -9.49 -0.68 -3.09
C SER A 166 -10.64 0.09 -2.46
N ALA A 167 -11.85 -0.24 -2.87
CA ALA A 167 -13.08 0.29 -2.30
C ALA A 167 -14.10 -0.83 -2.07
N GLY A 168 -14.89 -0.75 -1.02
CA GLY A 168 -15.91 -1.75 -0.76
C GLY A 168 -16.90 -1.33 0.31
N PHE A 169 -18.13 -1.83 0.18
CA PHE A 169 -19.23 -1.55 1.09
C PHE A 169 -19.54 -2.78 1.96
N SER A 170 -19.85 -2.57 3.24
CA SER A 170 -20.29 -3.62 4.17
C SER A 170 -19.25 -4.76 4.27
N TYR A 171 -19.56 -5.98 3.85
CA TYR A 171 -18.61 -7.08 3.79
C TYR A 171 -17.48 -6.81 2.78
N GLY A 172 -17.75 -6.10 1.67
CA GLY A 172 -16.72 -5.59 0.77
C GLY A 172 -15.81 -4.56 1.43
N GLY A 173 -16.37 -3.74 2.32
CA GLY A 173 -15.60 -2.83 3.19
C GLY A 173 -14.69 -3.59 4.16
N ALA A 174 -15.16 -4.73 4.70
CA ALA A 174 -14.34 -5.61 5.52
C ALA A 174 -13.18 -6.22 4.72
N MET A 175 -13.42 -6.63 3.47
CA MET A 175 -12.36 -7.14 2.58
C MET A 175 -11.35 -6.04 2.22
N THR A 176 -11.82 -4.85 1.92
CA THR A 176 -10.97 -3.67 1.69
C THR A 176 -10.10 -3.35 2.92
N TYR A 177 -10.66 -3.46 4.13
CA TYR A 177 -9.91 -3.32 5.37
C TYR A 177 -8.87 -4.45 5.55
N ALA A 178 -9.23 -5.70 5.24
CA ALA A 178 -8.28 -6.82 5.28
C ALA A 178 -7.09 -6.60 4.33
N LEU A 179 -7.33 -6.04 3.15
CA LEU A 179 -6.26 -5.64 2.22
C LEU A 179 -5.41 -4.49 2.78
N ALA A 180 -6.02 -3.49 3.40
CA ALA A 180 -5.28 -2.42 4.06
C ALA A 180 -4.35 -2.96 5.16
N CYS A 181 -4.75 -4.02 5.86
CA CYS A 181 -3.90 -4.69 6.85
C CYS A 181 -2.81 -5.54 6.20
N ALA A 182 -3.16 -6.38 5.24
CA ALA A 182 -2.29 -7.42 4.71
C ALA A 182 -1.44 -6.96 3.50
N ARG A 183 -1.85 -5.89 2.82
CA ARG A 183 -1.24 -5.40 1.57
C ARG A 183 -1.04 -3.87 1.56
N ALA A 184 -0.73 -3.30 2.71
CA ALA A 184 -0.49 -1.86 2.87
C ALA A 184 0.61 -1.30 1.95
N THR A 185 1.56 -2.13 1.52
CA THR A 185 2.64 -1.75 0.61
C THR A 185 2.31 -1.97 -0.86
N VAL A 186 1.19 -2.65 -1.15
CA VAL A 186 0.71 -2.92 -2.52
C VAL A 186 -0.32 -1.88 -2.92
N PHE A 187 -1.28 -1.61 -2.04
CA PHE A 187 -2.31 -0.61 -2.30
C PHE A 187 -1.85 0.78 -1.88
N ARG A 188 -2.11 1.75 -2.74
CA ARG A 188 -1.83 3.16 -2.50
C ARG A 188 -2.78 3.77 -1.48
N ALA A 189 -4.06 3.45 -1.62
CA ALA A 189 -5.09 3.91 -0.71
C ALA A 189 -6.31 2.98 -0.73
N VAL A 190 -7.10 3.03 0.33
CA VAL A 190 -8.34 2.28 0.49
C VAL A 190 -9.49 3.17 0.94
N ALA A 191 -10.72 2.84 0.50
CA ALA A 191 -11.95 3.46 0.95
C ALA A 191 -12.92 2.41 1.48
N VAL A 192 -13.27 2.50 2.76
CA VAL A 192 -14.12 1.54 3.48
C VAL A 192 -15.47 2.18 3.77
N TYR A 193 -16.51 1.71 3.08
CA TYR A 193 -17.89 2.16 3.29
C TYR A 193 -18.58 1.23 4.30
N SER A 194 -19.02 1.76 5.42
CA SER A 194 -19.80 1.06 6.45
C SER A 194 -19.28 -0.35 6.77
N GLY A 195 -17.95 -0.47 6.90
CA GLY A 195 -17.26 -1.75 7.12
C GLY A 195 -17.02 -2.08 8.58
N ALA A 196 -16.64 -3.33 8.83
CA ALA A 196 -16.16 -3.83 10.11
C ALA A 196 -15.03 -4.84 9.90
N ASN A 197 -14.35 -5.26 10.95
CA ASN A 197 -13.29 -6.30 10.86
C ASN A 197 -13.92 -7.70 10.75
N LEU A 198 -14.52 -8.03 9.59
CA LEU A 198 -15.16 -9.33 9.34
C LEU A 198 -14.29 -10.28 8.51
N SER A 199 -13.39 -9.74 7.68
CA SER A 199 -12.46 -10.51 6.82
C SER A 199 -11.06 -10.68 7.44
N GLY A 200 -10.92 -10.26 8.71
CA GLY A 200 -9.67 -10.29 9.44
C GLY A 200 -8.78 -9.05 9.18
N CYS A 201 -7.70 -8.97 9.93
CA CYS A 201 -6.66 -7.96 9.79
C CYS A 201 -5.31 -8.63 10.07
N ASN A 202 -4.83 -9.41 9.13
CA ASN A 202 -3.51 -10.02 9.23
C ASN A 202 -2.45 -8.98 8.90
N GLY A 203 -1.49 -8.78 9.79
CA GLY A 203 -0.53 -7.67 9.73
C GLY A 203 -1.06 -6.42 10.44
N GLY A 204 -1.69 -5.49 9.72
CA GLY A 204 -2.37 -4.30 10.27
C GLY A 204 -1.50 -3.31 11.04
N THR A 205 -0.20 -3.27 10.79
CA THR A 205 0.76 -2.40 11.47
C THR A 205 1.44 -1.40 10.53
N GLN A 206 1.30 -1.60 9.23
CA GLN A 206 1.91 -0.74 8.22
C GLN A 206 1.01 0.46 7.88
N PRO A 207 1.60 1.60 7.52
CA PRO A 207 0.83 2.75 7.07
C PRO A 207 0.25 2.53 5.67
N ILE A 208 -0.97 2.99 5.45
CA ILE A 208 -1.63 3.10 4.15
C ILE A 208 -2.58 4.29 4.17
N ALA A 209 -2.75 5.00 3.07
CA ALA A 209 -3.77 6.03 3.00
C ALA A 209 -5.17 5.40 3.15
N TYR A 210 -5.94 5.89 4.12
CA TYR A 210 -7.19 5.27 4.55
C TYR A 210 -8.32 6.29 4.60
N MET A 211 -9.44 5.97 3.95
CA MET A 211 -10.68 6.70 4.10
C MET A 211 -11.78 5.78 4.63
N GLY A 212 -12.40 6.18 5.73
CA GLY A 212 -13.57 5.51 6.29
C GLY A 212 -14.83 6.36 6.12
N LEU A 213 -15.91 5.76 5.62
CA LEU A 213 -17.21 6.39 5.48
C LEU A 213 -18.24 5.56 6.26
N HIS A 214 -19.00 6.17 7.18
CA HIS A 214 -19.91 5.40 8.03
C HIS A 214 -21.12 6.20 8.49
N GLY A 215 -22.30 5.57 8.44
CA GLY A 215 -23.54 6.18 8.89
C GLY A 215 -23.70 6.16 10.41
N LEU A 216 -24.14 7.29 10.99
CA LEU A 216 -24.42 7.39 12.43
C LEU A 216 -25.49 6.40 12.90
N ARG A 217 -26.47 6.14 12.03
CA ARG A 217 -27.64 5.29 12.31
C ARG A 217 -27.50 3.89 11.71
N ASP A 218 -26.29 3.47 11.42
CA ASP A 218 -26.02 2.13 10.93
C ASP A 218 -26.42 1.10 12.00
N ASN A 219 -27.47 0.34 11.70
CA ASN A 219 -28.04 -0.68 12.58
C ASN A 219 -27.62 -2.11 12.20
N VAL A 220 -26.81 -2.26 11.15
CA VAL A 220 -26.23 -3.54 10.70
C VAL A 220 -24.81 -3.68 11.22
N LEU A 221 -23.97 -2.69 10.93
CA LEU A 221 -22.59 -2.59 11.43
C LEU A 221 -22.44 -1.23 12.13
N PRO A 222 -22.74 -1.13 13.44
CA PRO A 222 -22.73 0.14 14.15
C PRO A 222 -21.45 0.97 13.90
N ILE A 223 -21.58 2.28 13.81
CA ILE A 223 -20.49 3.23 13.51
C ILE A 223 -19.25 3.04 14.39
N ALA A 224 -19.39 2.45 15.58
CA ALA A 224 -18.27 2.08 16.43
C ALA A 224 -17.27 1.15 15.73
N ASN A 225 -17.73 0.28 14.83
CA ASN A 225 -16.85 -0.55 14.01
C ASN A 225 -15.99 0.32 13.08
N GLY A 226 -16.61 1.21 12.32
CA GLY A 226 -15.90 2.12 11.42
C GLY A 226 -14.87 2.98 12.13
N ARG A 227 -15.22 3.50 13.32
CA ARG A 227 -14.29 4.25 14.18
C ARG A 227 -13.08 3.39 14.57
N ALA A 228 -13.30 2.13 14.96
CA ALA A 228 -12.22 1.22 15.33
C ALA A 228 -11.27 0.91 14.14
N LEU A 229 -11.82 0.73 12.94
CA LEU A 229 -11.02 0.55 11.72
C LEU A 229 -10.17 1.79 11.42
N ARG A 230 -10.78 2.98 11.44
CA ARG A 230 -10.11 4.27 11.29
C ARG A 230 -8.96 4.45 12.28
N ASP A 231 -9.21 4.18 13.56
CA ASP A 231 -8.25 4.41 14.64
C ASP A 231 -7.01 3.50 14.49
N THR A 232 -7.15 2.35 13.84
CA THR A 232 -6.01 1.52 13.47
C THR A 232 -5.05 2.29 12.55
N PHE A 233 -5.57 2.92 11.50
CA PHE A 233 -4.73 3.63 10.55
C PHE A 233 -4.34 5.04 11.03
N VAL A 234 -5.11 5.68 11.92
CA VAL A 234 -4.65 6.88 12.65
C VAL A 234 -3.33 6.57 13.39
N ARG A 235 -3.27 5.43 14.08
CA ARG A 235 -2.04 4.99 14.79
C ARG A 235 -0.93 4.61 13.81
N ASN A 236 -1.21 3.76 12.82
CA ASN A 236 -0.20 3.24 11.90
C ASN A 236 0.44 4.36 11.06
N ASN A 237 -0.37 5.30 10.63
CA ASN A 237 0.05 6.44 9.82
C ASN A 237 0.68 7.55 10.67
N GLY A 238 0.71 7.41 12.00
CA GLY A 238 1.28 8.39 12.92
C GLY A 238 0.54 9.72 12.95
N CYS A 239 -0.75 9.71 12.60
CA CYS A 239 -1.58 10.91 12.63
C CYS A 239 -1.80 11.40 14.08
N THR A 240 -2.03 12.69 14.23
CA THR A 240 -2.45 13.25 15.51
C THR A 240 -3.84 12.72 15.88
N PRO A 241 -3.97 12.00 17.02
CA PRO A 241 -5.27 11.54 17.47
C PRO A 241 -6.23 12.71 17.71
N GLN A 242 -7.45 12.59 17.23
CA GLN A 242 -8.51 13.58 17.43
C GLN A 242 -9.87 12.90 17.52
N ASN A 243 -10.82 13.61 18.07
CA ASN A 243 -12.23 13.21 18.11
C ASN A 243 -12.95 13.97 16.98
N PRO A 244 -13.06 13.40 15.76
CA PRO A 244 -13.61 14.12 14.63
C PRO A 244 -15.08 14.48 14.91
N PRO A 245 -15.53 15.68 14.50
CA PRO A 245 -16.93 16.04 14.61
C PRO A 245 -17.77 15.09 13.75
N GLU A 246 -18.96 14.79 14.22
CA GLU A 246 -19.97 14.01 13.50
C GLU A 246 -21.25 14.82 13.38
N PRO A 247 -22.04 14.63 12.30
CA PRO A 247 -23.27 15.38 12.13
C PRO A 247 -24.29 15.05 13.23
N ALA A 248 -25.16 15.99 13.52
CA ALA A 248 -26.25 15.74 14.48
C ALA A 248 -27.20 14.70 13.89
N GLN A 249 -27.71 13.80 14.73
CA GLN A 249 -28.71 12.83 14.32
C GLN A 249 -30.00 13.55 13.88
N GLY A 250 -30.52 13.19 12.72
CA GLY A 250 -31.67 13.84 12.09
C GLY A 250 -31.29 15.04 11.21
N SER A 251 -30.02 15.41 11.11
CA SER A 251 -29.57 16.54 10.28
C SER A 251 -29.57 16.24 8.78
N LEU A 252 -29.53 14.97 8.38
CA LEU A 252 -29.39 14.52 7.00
C LEU A 252 -28.19 15.15 6.29
N THR A 253 -27.07 15.29 7.03
CA THR A 253 -25.82 15.87 6.53
C THR A 253 -24.64 14.92 6.76
N HIS A 254 -23.48 15.28 6.24
CA HIS A 254 -22.24 14.57 6.48
C HIS A 254 -21.11 15.53 6.86
N ILE A 255 -20.08 15.01 7.50
CA ILE A 255 -18.86 15.74 7.82
C ILE A 255 -17.66 14.87 7.42
N VAL A 256 -16.79 15.43 6.59
CA VAL A 256 -15.51 14.81 6.23
C VAL A 256 -14.41 15.47 7.03
N THR A 257 -13.63 14.68 7.75
CA THR A 257 -12.51 15.15 8.56
C THR A 257 -11.21 14.55 8.06
N THR A 258 -10.26 15.37 7.67
CA THR A 258 -8.88 14.97 7.38
C THR A 258 -8.04 15.02 8.65
N TYR A 259 -7.36 13.94 8.98
CA TYR A 259 -6.44 13.88 10.13
C TYR A 259 -5.15 14.62 9.81
N THR A 260 -4.63 15.34 10.80
CA THR A 260 -3.35 16.06 10.70
C THR A 260 -2.19 15.27 11.27
N GLY A 261 -0.95 15.69 10.98
CA GLY A 261 0.26 15.09 11.56
C GLY A 261 0.57 13.68 11.04
N CYS A 262 -0.18 13.18 10.06
CA CYS A 262 0.09 11.88 9.46
C CYS A 262 1.45 11.87 8.76
N LYS A 263 2.08 10.71 8.68
CA LYS A 263 3.27 10.49 7.84
C LYS A 263 2.99 10.98 6.42
N PRO A 264 3.94 11.69 5.77
CA PRO A 264 3.76 12.14 4.39
C PRO A 264 3.33 11.00 3.45
N GLY A 265 2.30 11.25 2.66
CA GLY A 265 1.75 10.26 1.73
C GLY A 265 0.76 9.26 2.33
N TYR A 266 0.50 9.29 3.62
CA TYR A 266 -0.43 8.36 4.29
C TYR A 266 -1.56 9.10 5.03
N PRO A 267 -2.38 9.89 4.32
CA PRO A 267 -3.50 10.59 4.96
C PRO A 267 -4.53 9.61 5.52
N VAL A 268 -5.22 10.05 6.57
CA VAL A 268 -6.44 9.40 7.06
C VAL A 268 -7.58 10.39 6.96
N GLU A 269 -8.68 9.94 6.35
CA GLU A 269 -9.92 10.70 6.28
C GLU A 269 -11.08 9.91 6.89
N TRP A 270 -11.98 10.63 7.54
CA TRP A 270 -13.17 10.07 8.15
C TRP A 270 -14.40 10.87 7.72
N ALA A 271 -15.33 10.19 7.12
CA ALA A 271 -16.62 10.75 6.68
C ALA A 271 -17.76 10.10 7.46
N ALA A 272 -18.27 10.82 8.46
CA ALA A 272 -19.47 10.41 9.16
C ALA A 272 -20.70 11.06 8.51
N PHE A 273 -21.80 10.29 8.35
CA PHE A 273 -23.02 10.81 7.74
C PHE A 273 -24.26 10.39 8.53
N ASP A 274 -25.33 11.21 8.41
CA ASP A 274 -26.63 10.95 8.97
C ASP A 274 -27.65 10.80 7.83
N GLY A 275 -28.57 9.84 7.96
CA GLY A 275 -29.66 9.66 7.01
C GLY A 275 -29.79 8.24 6.48
N ALA A 276 -28.79 7.76 5.78
CA ALA A 276 -28.84 6.49 5.06
C ALA A 276 -28.69 5.23 5.94
N GLY A 277 -28.19 5.36 7.16
CA GLY A 277 -27.93 4.20 8.02
C GLY A 277 -26.75 3.37 7.52
N HIS A 278 -26.99 2.09 7.20
CA HIS A 278 -25.95 1.18 6.71
C HIS A 278 -25.53 1.47 5.27
N ASP A 279 -26.50 1.81 4.43
CA ASP A 279 -26.28 2.06 3.02
C ASP A 279 -25.49 3.37 2.83
N PRO A 280 -24.36 3.38 2.06
CA PRO A 280 -23.63 4.60 1.74
C PRO A 280 -24.31 5.42 0.65
N GLY A 281 -25.56 5.14 0.39
CA GLY A 281 -26.37 5.75 -0.65
C GLY A 281 -26.59 7.26 -0.47
N PRO A 282 -27.41 7.88 -1.33
CA PRO A 282 -27.52 9.32 -1.48
C PRO A 282 -28.29 10.05 -0.37
N ILE A 283 -28.52 9.45 0.76
CA ILE A 283 -29.61 9.83 1.66
C ILE A 283 -29.13 10.54 2.94
N ASP A 284 -28.11 11.36 2.84
CA ASP A 284 -27.73 12.27 3.93
C ASP A 284 -28.30 13.69 3.76
N GLY A 285 -29.23 13.88 2.81
CA GLY A 285 -29.77 15.19 2.46
C GLY A 285 -28.90 16.00 1.52
N SER A 286 -27.68 15.56 1.22
CA SER A 286 -26.78 16.20 0.25
C SER A 286 -27.07 15.65 -1.15
N THR A 287 -27.73 16.46 -1.99
CA THR A 287 -28.13 16.07 -3.35
C THR A 287 -27.41 16.83 -4.43
N ALA A 288 -26.22 17.35 -4.14
CA ALA A 288 -25.47 18.19 -5.07
C ALA A 288 -25.15 17.49 -6.40
N ASP A 289 -25.04 16.17 -6.39
CA ASP A 289 -24.85 15.34 -7.59
C ASP A 289 -26.11 14.48 -7.91
N GLY A 290 -27.27 14.97 -7.52
CA GLY A 290 -28.55 14.30 -7.72
C GLY A 290 -28.67 13.08 -6.82
N TRP A 291 -29.06 11.94 -7.39
CA TRP A 291 -29.09 10.71 -6.64
C TRP A 291 -27.73 9.96 -6.64
N HIS A 292 -26.72 10.58 -7.26
CA HIS A 292 -25.36 10.19 -7.06
C HIS A 292 -24.94 10.63 -5.67
N THR A 293 -24.54 9.70 -4.87
CA THR A 293 -24.15 10.01 -3.51
C THR A 293 -22.90 10.89 -3.47
N TRP A 294 -22.84 11.82 -2.52
CA TRP A 294 -21.65 12.62 -2.21
C TRP A 294 -20.42 11.74 -1.95
N THR A 295 -20.61 10.50 -1.44
CA THR A 295 -19.52 9.56 -1.12
C THR A 295 -18.65 9.25 -2.32
N SER A 296 -19.22 9.14 -3.53
CA SER A 296 -18.47 8.93 -4.77
C SER A 296 -17.47 10.06 -5.02
N GLY A 297 -17.91 11.31 -4.88
CA GLY A 297 -17.08 12.49 -5.06
C GLY A 297 -15.95 12.58 -4.05
N GLU A 298 -16.22 12.33 -2.77
CA GLU A 298 -15.19 12.38 -1.73
C GLU A 298 -14.16 11.26 -1.88
N VAL A 299 -14.58 10.03 -2.20
CA VAL A 299 -13.62 8.94 -2.44
C VAL A 299 -12.80 9.17 -3.72
N TRP A 300 -13.42 9.70 -4.78
CA TRP A 300 -12.69 10.07 -5.98
C TRP A 300 -11.64 11.14 -5.69
N LYS A 301 -12.01 12.20 -4.96
CA LYS A 301 -11.08 13.23 -4.49
C LYS A 301 -9.95 12.63 -3.65
N PHE A 302 -10.27 11.70 -2.73
CA PHE A 302 -9.28 11.02 -1.91
C PHE A 302 -8.32 10.17 -2.75
N PHE A 303 -8.78 9.46 -3.76
CA PHE A 303 -7.90 8.69 -4.64
C PHE A 303 -7.12 9.55 -5.62
N SER A 304 -7.72 10.62 -6.14
CA SER A 304 -7.09 11.50 -7.13
C SER A 304 -5.95 12.36 -6.57
N GLN A 305 -5.88 12.56 -5.24
CA GLN A 305 -4.75 13.27 -4.63
C GLN A 305 -3.40 12.55 -4.85
N PHE A 306 -3.44 11.27 -5.24
CA PHE A 306 -2.26 10.47 -5.53
C PHE A 306 -1.92 10.42 -7.01
N ASP A 307 -2.55 11.23 -7.84
CA ASP A 307 -2.21 11.34 -9.26
C ASP A 307 -0.74 11.75 -9.45
N SER A 308 -0.12 11.15 -10.43
CA SER A 308 1.31 10.94 -10.64
C SER A 308 2.22 12.15 -10.79
N SER A 309 1.94 13.27 -10.14
CA SER A 309 2.90 14.38 -10.06
C SER A 309 3.79 14.35 -8.81
N THR A 310 3.47 13.48 -7.84
CA THR A 310 4.32 13.28 -6.66
C THR A 310 4.48 11.78 -6.45
N PRO A 311 5.69 11.22 -6.59
CA PRO A 311 5.91 9.84 -6.15
C PRO A 311 5.40 9.72 -4.72
N PRO A 312 4.75 8.60 -4.34
CA PRO A 312 4.57 8.33 -2.93
C PRO A 312 5.95 8.50 -2.30
N PRO A 313 6.07 9.10 -1.10
CA PRO A 313 7.30 9.02 -0.37
C PRO A 313 7.69 7.54 -0.39
N PRO A 314 8.97 7.22 -0.64
CA PRO A 314 9.39 5.83 -0.61
C PRO A 314 8.79 5.22 0.67
N PRO A 315 8.25 4.00 0.60
CA PRO A 315 7.74 3.35 1.81
C PRO A 315 8.77 3.59 2.88
N PRO A 316 8.38 3.95 4.11
CA PRO A 316 9.36 4.15 5.18
C PRO A 316 10.27 2.93 5.13
N PRO A 317 11.60 3.12 5.14
CA PRO A 317 12.51 1.99 5.02
C PRO A 317 11.97 0.92 5.95
N PRO A 318 11.77 -0.30 5.46
CA PRO A 318 11.09 -1.33 6.22
C PRO A 318 11.71 -1.33 7.60
N THR A 319 10.88 -1.30 8.64
CA THR A 319 11.32 -1.35 10.05
C THR A 319 11.98 -2.66 10.40
N GLY A 320 12.17 -3.53 9.41
CA GLY A 320 12.99 -4.72 9.47
C GLY A 320 14.46 -4.38 9.29
N GLY A 321 15.29 -4.97 10.10
CA GLY A 321 16.74 -4.91 9.97
C GLY A 321 17.23 -5.84 8.84
N GLN A 322 18.43 -5.63 8.39
CA GLN A 322 19.12 -6.59 7.54
C GLN A 322 19.69 -7.73 8.40
N ILE A 323 19.55 -8.94 7.90
CA ILE A 323 20.23 -10.12 8.48
C ILE A 323 21.51 -10.32 7.66
N VAL A 324 22.65 -10.01 8.27
CA VAL A 324 23.96 -10.02 7.59
C VAL A 324 24.77 -11.21 8.06
N GLY A 325 25.23 -12.04 7.11
CA GLY A 325 26.14 -13.14 7.40
C GLY A 325 27.50 -12.62 7.84
N THR A 326 27.95 -12.99 9.03
CA THR A 326 29.20 -12.49 9.62
C THR A 326 30.42 -12.83 8.76
N GLN A 327 30.45 -14.03 8.18
CA GLN A 327 31.56 -14.47 7.32
C GLN A 327 31.59 -13.74 5.97
N SER A 328 30.42 -13.52 5.37
CA SER A 328 30.32 -13.01 4.00
C SER A 328 30.22 -11.48 3.93
N GLY A 329 29.75 -10.84 4.99
CA GLY A 329 29.34 -9.44 4.98
C GLY A 329 28.11 -9.16 4.09
N ARG A 330 27.47 -10.23 3.55
CA ARG A 330 26.29 -10.15 2.68
C ARG A 330 25.01 -10.36 3.43
N CYS A 331 23.94 -9.84 2.86
CA CYS A 331 22.60 -9.88 3.42
C CYS A 331 21.84 -11.15 3.01
N LEU A 332 20.99 -11.65 3.92
CA LEU A 332 19.96 -12.63 3.64
C LEU A 332 18.93 -12.01 2.70
N ASP A 333 18.74 -12.62 1.54
CA ASP A 333 17.93 -12.11 0.44
C ASP A 333 16.93 -13.18 -0.03
N VAL A 334 15.71 -12.79 -0.35
CA VAL A 334 14.70 -13.66 -0.94
C VAL A 334 13.87 -12.88 -1.97
N ALA A 335 13.43 -13.54 -3.05
CA ALA A 335 12.37 -12.98 -3.89
C ALA A 335 10.99 -13.25 -3.26
N ASP A 336 10.00 -12.45 -3.59
CA ASP A 336 8.64 -12.45 -3.00
C ASP A 336 7.75 -13.64 -3.47
N THR A 337 8.29 -14.61 -4.18
CA THR A 337 7.54 -15.76 -4.68
C THR A 337 7.67 -16.95 -3.75
N ASN A 338 6.54 -17.53 -3.31
CA ASN A 338 6.51 -18.73 -2.47
C ASN A 338 7.37 -19.87 -3.05
N GLY A 339 8.18 -20.47 -2.20
CA GLY A 339 9.13 -21.52 -2.56
C GLY A 339 10.48 -21.00 -3.07
N THR A 340 10.67 -19.68 -3.21
CA THR A 340 11.99 -19.14 -3.57
C THR A 340 12.99 -19.37 -2.45
N GLN A 341 14.13 -19.93 -2.81
CA GLN A 341 15.20 -20.18 -1.86
C GLN A 341 15.90 -18.90 -1.44
N ALA A 342 16.09 -18.74 -0.14
CA ALA A 342 16.91 -17.68 0.42
C ALA A 342 18.38 -17.83 0.01
N GLN A 343 19.03 -16.72 -0.19
CA GLN A 343 20.43 -16.66 -0.64
C GLN A 343 21.17 -15.50 0.02
N LEU A 344 22.48 -15.49 -0.13
CA LEU A 344 23.31 -14.30 0.13
C LEU A 344 23.25 -13.35 -1.06
N ALA A 345 23.13 -12.05 -0.81
CA ALA A 345 23.28 -11.02 -1.83
C ALA A 345 24.03 -9.81 -1.26
N ASP A 346 24.59 -8.98 -2.14
CA ASP A 346 25.17 -7.71 -1.70
C ASP A 346 24.13 -6.88 -0.99
N CYS A 347 24.47 -6.33 0.17
CA CYS A 347 23.52 -5.60 0.98
C CYS A 347 23.05 -4.33 0.26
N ALA A 348 21.75 -4.18 0.12
CA ALA A 348 21.08 -3.02 -0.45
C ALA A 348 19.82 -2.70 0.37
N ALA A 349 19.34 -1.47 0.31
CA ALA A 349 18.11 -1.07 0.99
C ALA A 349 16.89 -1.56 0.20
N GLN A 350 16.71 -2.88 0.09
CA GLN A 350 15.62 -3.52 -0.66
C GLN A 350 14.69 -4.29 0.26
N THR A 351 13.42 -4.39 -0.11
CA THR A 351 12.41 -5.16 0.63
C THR A 351 12.74 -6.64 0.73
N SER A 352 13.45 -7.19 -0.27
CA SER A 352 13.95 -8.57 -0.30
C SER A 352 14.97 -8.89 0.81
N GLN A 353 15.59 -7.88 1.41
CA GLN A 353 16.60 -7.98 2.45
C GLN A 353 16.17 -7.38 3.78
N SER A 354 14.92 -6.94 3.85
CA SER A 354 14.36 -6.31 5.05
C SER A 354 13.58 -7.34 5.86
N TRP A 355 14.14 -7.73 6.99
CA TRP A 355 13.61 -8.78 7.86
C TRP A 355 13.11 -8.21 9.18
N THR A 356 11.94 -8.61 9.59
CA THR A 356 11.39 -8.30 10.93
C THR A 356 11.29 -9.57 11.75
N VAL A 357 11.83 -9.54 12.96
CA VAL A 357 11.62 -10.59 13.96
C VAL A 357 10.30 -10.30 14.66
N THR A 358 9.32 -11.17 14.51
CA THR A 358 8.02 -11.01 15.18
C THR A 358 8.09 -11.51 16.63
N SER A 359 7.12 -11.10 17.46
CA SER A 359 6.98 -11.61 18.83
C SER A 359 6.69 -13.12 18.91
N SER A 360 6.21 -13.72 17.81
CA SER A 360 6.00 -15.17 17.67
C SER A 360 7.23 -15.91 17.16
N GLY A 361 8.37 -15.22 17.00
CA GLY A 361 9.62 -15.83 16.52
C GLY A 361 9.69 -16.05 15.01
N GLN A 362 8.81 -15.43 14.22
CA GLN A 362 8.89 -15.48 12.76
C GLN A 362 9.89 -14.45 12.25
N LEU A 363 10.65 -14.80 11.21
CA LEU A 363 11.45 -13.86 10.41
C LEU A 363 10.66 -13.53 9.16
N THR A 364 10.14 -12.29 9.08
CA THR A 364 9.25 -11.89 7.99
C THR A 364 9.92 -10.89 7.05
N ALA A 365 9.71 -11.08 5.75
CA ALA A 365 10.05 -10.13 4.69
C ALA A 365 8.77 -9.75 3.94
N TYR A 366 8.77 -8.62 3.20
CA TYR A 366 7.60 -8.14 2.44
C TYR A 366 6.33 -7.96 3.29
N GLY A 367 6.45 -7.93 4.61
CA GLY A 367 5.35 -7.77 5.56
C GLY A 367 4.51 -9.02 5.82
N ASN A 368 4.50 -9.99 4.93
CA ASN A 368 3.64 -11.19 5.03
C ASN A 368 4.28 -12.51 4.59
N LYS A 369 5.54 -12.46 4.16
CA LYS A 369 6.32 -13.65 3.81
C LYS A 369 7.21 -14.02 4.98
N CYS A 370 7.22 -15.31 5.32
CA CYS A 370 8.04 -15.85 6.39
C CYS A 370 9.21 -16.65 5.82
N LEU A 371 10.35 -16.57 6.46
CA LEU A 371 11.41 -17.55 6.25
C LEU A 371 10.89 -18.93 6.72
N ASP A 372 11.03 -19.93 5.87
CA ASP A 372 10.39 -21.23 6.01
C ASP A 372 11.40 -22.35 5.78
N ALA A 373 11.40 -23.35 6.65
CA ALA A 373 12.12 -24.59 6.39
C ALA A 373 11.30 -25.45 5.41
N SER A 374 11.72 -25.49 4.15
CA SER A 374 11.01 -26.12 3.04
C SER A 374 10.50 -27.53 3.39
N GLY A 375 9.21 -27.76 3.10
CA GLY A 375 8.58 -29.06 3.37
C GLY A 375 8.58 -29.48 4.84
N GLN A 376 8.68 -28.52 5.76
CA GLN A 376 8.84 -28.79 7.21
C GLN A 376 10.07 -29.67 7.53
N GLY A 377 11.11 -29.57 6.71
CA GLY A 377 12.32 -30.38 6.81
C GLY A 377 13.08 -30.14 8.12
N LYS A 378 13.67 -31.21 8.65
CA LYS A 378 14.44 -31.25 9.90
C LYS A 378 15.82 -31.87 9.71
N ALA A 379 16.27 -32.02 8.49
CA ALA A 379 17.55 -32.59 8.13
C ALA A 379 18.54 -31.55 7.64
N ASN A 380 19.84 -31.85 7.79
CA ASN A 380 20.89 -31.04 7.17
C ASN A 380 20.66 -30.91 5.65
N GLY A 381 20.82 -29.71 5.12
CA GLY A 381 20.58 -29.41 3.73
C GLY A 381 19.12 -29.02 3.40
N THR A 382 18.20 -29.01 4.37
CA THR A 382 16.84 -28.46 4.16
C THR A 382 16.94 -27.01 3.71
N SER A 383 16.34 -26.68 2.58
CA SER A 383 16.35 -25.31 2.03
C SER A 383 15.58 -24.36 2.94
N ALA A 384 16.17 -23.22 3.23
CA ALA A 384 15.43 -22.08 3.75
C ALA A 384 14.81 -21.34 2.55
N ILE A 385 13.48 -21.22 2.54
CA ILE A 385 12.72 -20.60 1.47
C ILE A 385 11.86 -19.47 2.01
N VAL A 386 11.26 -18.68 1.14
CA VAL A 386 10.18 -17.77 1.51
C VAL A 386 8.83 -18.46 1.26
N TRP A 387 7.89 -18.27 2.17
CA TRP A 387 6.52 -18.75 2.03
C TRP A 387 5.53 -17.81 2.73
N ASP A 388 4.26 -17.86 2.36
CA ASP A 388 3.23 -17.11 3.10
C ASP A 388 3.25 -17.51 4.57
N CYS A 389 3.20 -16.51 5.46
CA CYS A 389 3.18 -16.76 6.89
C CYS A 389 1.91 -17.54 7.27
N ASN A 390 2.07 -18.75 7.80
CA ASN A 390 0.97 -19.63 8.16
C ASN A 390 0.99 -20.06 9.65
N GLY A 391 1.94 -19.55 10.42
CA GLY A 391 2.07 -19.80 11.85
C GLY A 391 2.61 -21.19 12.22
N GLN A 392 3.02 -22.02 11.24
CA GLN A 392 3.56 -23.34 11.51
C GLN A 392 4.96 -23.29 12.12
N ALA A 393 5.36 -24.35 12.79
CA ALA A 393 6.63 -24.41 13.55
C ALA A 393 7.88 -24.33 12.66
N ASN A 394 7.79 -24.70 11.38
CA ASN A 394 8.86 -24.56 10.39
C ASN A 394 9.12 -23.12 9.95
N GLN A 395 8.28 -22.17 10.38
CA GLN A 395 8.45 -20.73 10.18
C GLN A 395 8.84 -19.99 11.45
N GLN A 396 9.13 -20.73 12.54
CA GLN A 396 9.54 -20.15 13.81
C GLN A 396 11.04 -20.30 14.00
N TRP A 397 11.68 -19.19 14.34
CA TRP A 397 13.12 -19.06 14.46
C TRP A 397 13.50 -18.43 15.78
N GLN A 398 14.60 -18.85 16.32
CA GLN A 398 15.21 -18.24 17.50
C GLN A 398 16.50 -17.54 17.10
N VAL A 399 16.56 -16.24 17.28
CA VAL A 399 17.78 -15.45 17.15
C VAL A 399 18.53 -15.55 18.47
N ASN A 400 19.70 -16.17 18.48
CA ASN A 400 20.47 -16.42 19.67
C ASN A 400 21.51 -15.34 19.95
N ALA A 401 21.84 -15.12 21.21
CA ALA A 401 22.82 -14.11 21.63
C ALA A 401 24.26 -14.38 21.06
N ASN A 402 24.55 -15.62 20.67
CA ASN A 402 25.80 -16.00 20.04
C ASN A 402 25.83 -15.72 18.52
N GLY A 403 24.80 -15.08 17.98
CA GLY A 403 24.70 -14.75 16.57
C GLY A 403 24.16 -15.86 15.68
N SER A 404 23.86 -17.07 16.20
CA SER A 404 23.20 -18.08 15.40
C SER A 404 21.69 -17.83 15.31
N ILE A 405 21.06 -18.28 14.21
CA ILE A 405 19.61 -18.32 14.05
C ILE A 405 19.20 -19.80 13.92
N THR A 406 18.37 -20.29 14.82
CA THR A 406 17.94 -21.69 14.86
C THR A 406 16.47 -21.85 14.54
N GLY A 407 16.13 -22.85 13.71
CA GLY A 407 14.75 -23.24 13.47
C GLY A 407 14.16 -23.94 14.71
N VAL A 408 13.07 -23.41 15.27
CA VAL A 408 12.45 -23.94 16.49
C VAL A 408 12.02 -25.40 16.31
N GLN A 409 11.51 -25.77 15.14
CA GLN A 409 11.05 -27.13 14.85
C GLN A 409 12.20 -28.15 14.72
N SER A 410 13.33 -27.73 14.13
CA SER A 410 14.42 -28.64 13.77
C SER A 410 15.58 -28.61 14.76
N GLY A 411 15.78 -27.50 15.49
CA GLY A 411 16.97 -27.25 16.30
C GLY A 411 18.23 -26.99 15.46
N LEU A 412 18.12 -26.94 14.11
CA LEU A 412 19.23 -26.72 13.21
C LEU A 412 19.47 -25.22 13.00
N CYS A 413 20.72 -24.86 12.69
CA CYS A 413 21.13 -23.49 12.41
C CYS A 413 20.90 -23.10 10.95
N LEU A 414 20.57 -21.83 10.75
CA LEU A 414 20.58 -21.19 9.44
C LEU A 414 22.03 -21.09 8.97
N ASP A 415 22.31 -21.59 7.78
CA ASP A 415 23.65 -21.87 7.29
C ASP A 415 23.84 -21.38 5.85
N ALA A 416 24.90 -20.61 5.60
CA ALA A 416 25.33 -20.33 4.25
C ALA A 416 26.03 -21.57 3.67
N SER A 417 25.33 -22.28 2.77
CA SER A 417 25.70 -23.60 2.27
C SER A 417 27.14 -23.68 1.79
N GLY A 418 27.83 -24.73 2.24
CA GLY A 418 29.22 -24.98 1.85
C GLY A 418 30.20 -23.91 2.33
N GLN A 419 29.87 -23.15 3.36
CA GLN A 419 30.63 -21.99 3.84
C GLN A 419 30.83 -20.93 2.74
N GLY A 420 29.89 -20.85 1.80
CA GLY A 420 29.95 -19.91 0.69
C GLY A 420 29.82 -18.46 1.16
N THR A 421 30.56 -17.56 0.51
CA THR A 421 30.53 -16.12 0.78
C THR A 421 30.08 -15.31 -0.42
N ALA A 422 29.90 -15.93 -1.58
CA ALA A 422 29.53 -15.24 -2.83
C ALA A 422 28.03 -14.90 -2.85
N SER A 423 27.64 -13.86 -3.59
CA SER A 423 26.25 -13.59 -3.94
C SER A 423 25.66 -14.83 -4.66
N GLY A 424 24.42 -15.20 -4.33
CA GLY A 424 23.78 -16.42 -4.81
C GLY A 424 24.06 -17.67 -3.98
N THR A 425 24.92 -17.59 -2.92
CA THR A 425 25.10 -18.72 -1.98
C THR A 425 23.77 -19.03 -1.31
N LYS A 426 23.31 -20.28 -1.42
CA LYS A 426 22.05 -20.76 -0.89
C LYS A 426 22.06 -20.84 0.62
N ILE A 427 20.94 -20.56 1.24
CA ILE A 427 20.74 -20.68 2.68
C ILE A 427 19.97 -21.97 2.97
N VAL A 428 20.51 -22.76 3.88
CA VAL A 428 19.98 -24.06 4.27
C VAL A 428 19.94 -24.19 5.79
N LEU A 429 19.32 -25.24 6.29
CA LEU A 429 19.45 -25.69 7.67
C LEU A 429 20.63 -26.66 7.77
N TRP A 430 21.44 -26.52 8.80
CA TRP A 430 22.54 -27.43 9.09
C TRP A 430 22.75 -27.58 10.59
N SER A 431 23.32 -28.70 11.00
CA SER A 431 23.70 -28.90 12.40
C SER A 431 24.54 -27.74 12.91
N CYS A 432 24.15 -27.17 14.04
CA CYS A 432 24.86 -26.04 14.62
C CYS A 432 26.29 -26.46 15.02
N ASN A 433 27.30 -25.84 14.47
CA ASN A 433 28.71 -26.14 14.66
C ASN A 433 29.54 -24.90 15.09
N GLY A 434 28.88 -23.74 15.24
CA GLY A 434 29.51 -22.49 15.68
C GLY A 434 30.44 -21.83 14.64
N GLN A 435 30.46 -22.32 13.39
CA GLN A 435 31.27 -21.73 12.33
C GLN A 435 30.70 -20.40 11.84
N ALA A 436 31.53 -19.58 11.23
CA ALA A 436 31.20 -18.22 10.84
C ALA A 436 30.08 -18.13 9.77
N ASN A 437 29.88 -19.17 8.95
CA ASN A 437 28.79 -19.27 7.97
C ASN A 437 27.42 -19.52 8.60
N GLN A 438 27.36 -19.76 9.92
CA GLN A 438 26.13 -19.87 10.73
C GLN A 438 25.97 -18.67 11.68
N GLN A 439 26.80 -17.66 11.54
CA GLN A 439 26.74 -16.44 12.36
C GLN A 439 26.11 -15.30 11.60
N TRP A 440 25.12 -14.64 12.20
CA TRP A 440 24.32 -13.61 11.60
C TRP A 440 24.22 -12.40 12.52
N THR A 441 24.21 -11.23 11.96
CA THR A 441 24.01 -9.97 12.69
C THR A 441 22.75 -9.28 12.13
N LEU A 442 21.84 -8.90 13.04
CA LEU A 442 20.68 -8.05 12.71
C LEU A 442 21.13 -6.60 12.79
N ARG A 443 20.86 -5.79 11.76
CA ARG A 443 21.24 -4.37 11.65
C ARG A 443 20.05 -3.52 11.26
#